data_1be4a5e9c38bd375d52b08deafdf531c
#
_entry.id   1be4a5e9c38bd375d52b08deafdf531c
#
_cell.length_a   1.000
_cell.length_b   1.000
_cell.length_c   1.000
_cell.angle_alpha   90.00
_cell.angle_beta   90.00
_cell.angle_gamma   90.00
#
_symmetry.space_group_name_H-M   'P 1'
#
loop_
_entity.id
_entity.type
_entity.pdbx_description
1 polymer ?
#
loop_
_entity_poly.entity_id
_entity_poly.type
_entity_poly.pdbx_seq_one_letter_code
_entity_poly.pdbx_strand_id
1 'polypeptide(L)'
;MKNKAERTKYYVVWKGRKTGIFSTWEACSEQVNGFRGAHYKSFSSRLAAEQAFRGMYQSGPGKQNSSQEWLFSLHPPVAASVAVDAACSGSPGQLEFRGVDLRTGKELFHRGPYRNGTNNVGEFLAIVHALEMLAGKSMDSFRAASGVATPVYSDSDTAIGWVKAKHCNTKLVADGTNAHLFRLIRRAEAWLVEIVVIHPVLKWDTRAWGEIPADFNRK
;
A
#
# COMPACT_ATOMS: atom_id res chain seq x y z
N MET A 1 -30.73 -23.97 -22.22
CA MET A 1 -29.25 -24.16 -22.13
C MET A 1 -28.57 -22.81 -22.25
N LYS A 2 -27.99 -22.26 -21.15
CA LYS A 2 -27.32 -20.98 -21.19
C LYS A 2 -25.87 -21.20 -21.62
N ASN A 3 -25.50 -20.75 -22.81
CA ASN A 3 -24.13 -20.71 -23.29
C ASN A 3 -23.28 -19.84 -22.36
N LYS A 4 -22.44 -20.49 -21.58
CA LYS A 4 -21.40 -19.82 -20.77
C LYS A 4 -20.29 -19.41 -21.77
N ALA A 5 -20.28 -18.16 -22.18
CA ALA A 5 -19.20 -17.62 -22.99
C ALA A 5 -17.88 -17.90 -22.27
N GLU A 6 -17.01 -18.72 -22.83
CA GLU A 6 -15.65 -18.96 -22.35
C GLU A 6 -14.92 -17.63 -22.36
N ARG A 7 -14.62 -17.10 -21.16
CA ARG A 7 -13.79 -15.90 -21.03
C ARG A 7 -12.37 -16.29 -21.40
N THR A 8 -11.92 -15.89 -22.57
CA THR A 8 -10.55 -16.07 -23.03
C THR A 8 -9.58 -15.47 -22.00
N LYS A 9 -8.70 -16.29 -21.46
CA LYS A 9 -7.64 -15.84 -20.53
C LYS A 9 -6.30 -15.81 -21.25
N TYR A 10 -5.47 -14.85 -20.88
CA TYR A 10 -4.08 -14.74 -21.33
C TYR A 10 -3.16 -14.93 -20.13
N TYR A 11 -2.09 -15.68 -20.30
CA TYR A 11 -1.14 -16.01 -19.24
C TYR A 11 0.21 -15.39 -19.56
N VAL A 12 0.73 -14.62 -18.63
CA VAL A 12 2.06 -14.03 -18.73
C VAL A 12 3.02 -14.87 -17.90
N VAL A 13 4.13 -15.29 -18.49
CA VAL A 13 5.22 -15.96 -17.79
C VAL A 13 6.44 -15.05 -17.80
N TRP A 14 6.81 -14.53 -16.63
CA TRP A 14 8.01 -13.72 -16.45
C TRP A 14 9.22 -14.56 -16.04
N LYS A 15 8.98 -15.70 -15.37
CA LYS A 15 10.01 -16.64 -14.98
C LYS A 15 9.50 -18.07 -15.16
N GLY A 16 10.16 -18.82 -16.03
CA GLY A 16 9.80 -20.15 -16.44
C GLY A 16 10.83 -20.65 -17.46
N ARG A 17 10.56 -21.79 -18.11
CA ARG A 17 11.42 -22.32 -19.18
C ARG A 17 11.46 -21.35 -20.37
N LYS A 18 10.31 -20.76 -20.69
CA LYS A 18 10.19 -19.69 -21.70
C LYS A 18 9.32 -18.58 -21.15
N THR A 19 9.79 -17.32 -21.22
CA THR A 19 9.04 -16.13 -20.85
C THR A 19 8.19 -15.68 -22.03
N GLY A 20 7.02 -15.07 -21.76
CA GLY A 20 6.13 -14.61 -22.81
C GLY A 20 4.67 -14.56 -22.41
N ILE A 21 3.80 -14.32 -23.40
CA ILE A 21 2.35 -14.28 -23.23
C ILE A 21 1.76 -15.49 -23.95
N PHE A 22 0.96 -16.27 -23.23
CA PHE A 22 0.34 -17.50 -23.71
C PHE A 22 -1.19 -17.33 -23.68
N SER A 23 -1.86 -17.81 -24.73
CA SER A 23 -3.34 -17.70 -24.87
C SER A 23 -4.10 -18.85 -24.22
N THR A 24 -3.40 -19.91 -23.80
CA THR A 24 -4.00 -21.08 -23.14
C THR A 24 -3.24 -21.45 -21.86
N TRP A 25 -3.92 -22.13 -20.97
CA TRP A 25 -3.30 -22.65 -19.74
C TRP A 25 -2.29 -23.76 -20.06
N GLU A 26 -2.59 -24.61 -21.02
CA GLU A 26 -1.73 -25.72 -21.44
C GLU A 26 -0.34 -25.17 -21.82
N ALA A 27 -0.30 -24.20 -22.74
CA ALA A 27 0.93 -23.59 -23.19
C ALA A 27 1.70 -22.87 -22.07
N CYS A 28 0.99 -22.25 -21.14
CA CYS A 28 1.59 -21.63 -19.96
C CYS A 28 2.16 -22.69 -19.00
N SER A 29 1.38 -23.73 -18.71
CA SER A 29 1.74 -24.78 -17.74
C SER A 29 3.02 -25.53 -18.12
N GLU A 30 3.26 -25.76 -19.40
CA GLU A 30 4.50 -26.32 -19.92
C GLU A 30 5.73 -25.48 -19.53
N GLN A 31 5.56 -24.17 -19.37
CA GLN A 31 6.66 -23.26 -19.05
C GLN A 31 6.93 -23.17 -17.55
N VAL A 32 5.92 -23.42 -16.72
CA VAL A 32 6.00 -23.16 -15.28
C VAL A 32 5.96 -24.40 -14.41
N ASN A 33 5.33 -25.50 -14.86
CA ASN A 33 5.24 -26.74 -14.07
C ASN A 33 6.62 -27.36 -13.84
N GLY A 34 6.95 -27.58 -12.56
CA GLY A 34 8.24 -28.12 -12.14
C GLY A 34 9.42 -27.15 -12.27
N PHE A 35 9.19 -25.89 -12.66
CA PHE A 35 10.24 -24.88 -12.72
C PHE A 35 10.33 -24.16 -11.37
N ARG A 36 11.46 -24.33 -10.66
CA ARG A 36 11.65 -23.73 -9.32
C ARG A 36 11.65 -22.21 -9.38
N GLY A 37 10.69 -21.61 -8.67
CA GLY A 37 10.51 -20.16 -8.62
C GLY A 37 9.87 -19.60 -9.90
N ALA A 38 9.03 -20.38 -10.58
CA ALA A 38 8.21 -19.87 -11.69
C ALA A 38 7.39 -18.66 -11.26
N HIS A 39 7.30 -17.67 -12.15
CA HIS A 39 6.46 -16.48 -11.92
C HIS A 39 5.56 -16.27 -13.15
N TYR A 40 4.27 -16.37 -12.94
CA TYR A 40 3.25 -16.22 -13.98
C TYR A 40 1.93 -15.71 -13.42
N LYS A 41 1.08 -15.11 -14.28
CA LYS A 41 -0.25 -14.61 -13.89
C LYS A 41 -1.19 -14.65 -15.09
N SER A 42 -2.50 -14.86 -14.85
CA SER A 42 -3.54 -14.81 -15.87
C SER A 42 -4.20 -13.43 -15.94
N PHE A 43 -4.56 -13.01 -17.17
CA PHE A 43 -5.24 -11.74 -17.47
C PHE A 43 -6.49 -12.01 -18.30
N SER A 44 -7.51 -11.15 -18.15
CA SER A 44 -8.79 -11.25 -18.85
C SER A 44 -8.75 -10.64 -20.28
N SER A 45 -7.67 -9.93 -20.64
CA SER A 45 -7.48 -9.37 -21.99
C SER A 45 -6.03 -9.45 -22.40
N ARG A 46 -5.81 -9.54 -23.73
CA ARG A 46 -4.48 -9.54 -24.32
C ARG A 46 -3.72 -8.24 -24.06
N LEU A 47 -4.42 -7.10 -24.12
CA LEU A 47 -3.81 -5.80 -23.87
C LEU A 47 -3.26 -5.70 -22.44
N ALA A 48 -4.02 -6.16 -21.44
CA ALA A 48 -3.56 -6.19 -20.05
C ALA A 48 -2.33 -7.12 -19.88
N ALA A 49 -2.31 -8.26 -20.56
CA ALA A 49 -1.17 -9.18 -20.56
C ALA A 49 0.09 -8.54 -21.21
N GLU A 50 -0.07 -7.83 -22.32
CA GLU A 50 1.04 -7.16 -23.01
C GLU A 50 1.61 -6.00 -22.17
N GLN A 51 0.75 -5.21 -21.54
CA GLN A 51 1.18 -4.14 -20.63
C GLN A 51 1.95 -4.70 -19.44
N ALA A 52 1.43 -5.76 -18.80
CA ALA A 52 2.09 -6.43 -17.70
C ALA A 52 3.45 -7.03 -18.09
N PHE A 53 3.52 -7.67 -19.24
CA PHE A 53 4.77 -8.26 -19.73
C PHE A 53 5.84 -7.20 -20.02
N ARG A 54 5.47 -6.09 -20.67
CA ARG A 54 6.39 -4.98 -20.98
C ARG A 54 6.88 -4.26 -19.72
N GLY A 55 5.99 -4.02 -18.77
CA GLY A 55 6.34 -3.32 -17.52
C GLY A 55 7.42 -4.05 -16.72
N MET A 56 7.37 -5.38 -16.65
CA MET A 56 8.39 -6.18 -15.95
C MET A 56 9.66 -6.42 -16.77
N TYR A 57 9.58 -6.40 -18.09
CA TYR A 57 10.75 -6.60 -18.95
C TYR A 57 11.69 -5.38 -18.96
N GLN A 58 11.15 -4.17 -18.72
CA GLN A 58 11.95 -2.95 -18.59
C GLN A 58 12.66 -2.82 -17.23
N SER A 59 12.21 -3.57 -16.25
CA SER A 59 12.83 -3.66 -14.91
C SER A 59 13.66 -4.93 -14.85
N GLY A 60 14.89 -4.94 -15.34
CA GLY A 60 15.77 -6.14 -15.37
C GLY A 60 15.77 -6.98 -14.08
N PRO A 61 16.47 -8.15 -13.98
CA PRO A 61 16.37 -9.10 -12.87
C PRO A 61 17.05 -8.57 -11.59
N GLY A 62 16.64 -7.40 -11.11
CA GLY A 62 16.98 -6.82 -9.83
C GLY A 62 15.77 -6.96 -8.91
N LYS A 63 16.01 -7.45 -7.68
CA LYS A 63 15.04 -7.64 -6.61
C LYS A 63 13.78 -6.76 -6.75
N GLN A 64 12.74 -7.29 -7.40
CA GLN A 64 11.43 -6.66 -7.36
C GLN A 64 10.88 -6.89 -5.97
N ASN A 65 10.76 -5.82 -5.19
CA ASN A 65 9.93 -5.80 -4.03
C ASN A 65 8.53 -6.26 -4.44
N SER A 66 7.99 -7.25 -3.74
CA SER A 66 6.61 -7.73 -3.84
C SER A 66 5.56 -6.61 -3.68
N SER A 67 6.00 -5.41 -3.34
CA SER A 67 5.24 -4.21 -3.04
C SER A 67 4.70 -3.43 -4.24
N GLN A 68 4.80 -3.92 -5.48
CA GLN A 68 4.30 -3.21 -6.69
C GLN A 68 3.36 -4.05 -7.57
N GLU A 69 2.78 -5.12 -7.05
CA GLU A 69 1.79 -5.93 -7.77
C GLU A 69 0.55 -5.12 -8.19
N TRP A 70 0.25 -4.05 -7.47
CA TRP A 70 -0.85 -3.11 -7.75
C TRP A 70 -0.73 -2.38 -9.09
N LEU A 71 0.48 -2.23 -9.67
CA LEU A 71 0.69 -1.61 -10.99
C LEU A 71 -0.05 -2.36 -12.12
N PHE A 72 -0.38 -3.61 -11.90
CA PHE A 72 -1.03 -4.49 -12.88
C PHE A 72 -2.50 -4.76 -12.56
N SER A 73 -3.07 -4.08 -11.56
CA SER A 73 -4.49 -4.15 -11.23
C SER A 73 -5.34 -3.51 -12.32
N LEU A 74 -6.58 -3.99 -12.51
CA LEU A 74 -7.56 -3.36 -13.39
C LEU A 74 -7.92 -1.93 -12.94
N HIS A 75 -7.82 -1.68 -11.64
CA HIS A 75 -8.02 -0.37 -11.00
C HIS A 75 -6.85 -0.12 -10.07
N PRO A 76 -5.68 0.32 -10.59
CA PRO A 76 -4.52 0.58 -9.74
C PRO A 76 -4.77 1.77 -8.83
N PRO A 77 -4.09 1.83 -7.67
CA PRO A 77 -4.10 3.02 -6.84
C PRO A 77 -3.48 4.21 -7.60
N VAL A 78 -3.75 5.41 -7.12
CA VAL A 78 -3.13 6.62 -7.68
C VAL A 78 -1.63 6.57 -7.39
N ALA A 79 -0.79 6.53 -8.42
CA ALA A 79 0.65 6.41 -8.27
C ALA A 79 1.27 7.60 -7.50
N ALA A 80 0.80 8.84 -7.75
CA ALA A 80 1.24 10.03 -7.02
C ALA A 80 0.51 10.12 -5.67
N SER A 81 0.86 9.25 -4.73
CA SER A 81 0.23 9.12 -3.41
C SER A 81 1.22 8.63 -2.36
N VAL A 82 0.79 8.66 -1.10
CA VAL A 82 1.54 8.13 0.04
C VAL A 82 0.84 6.89 0.58
N ALA A 83 1.56 5.79 0.70
CA ALA A 83 1.11 4.61 1.44
C ALA A 83 1.67 4.67 2.86
N VAL A 84 0.85 4.35 3.86
CA VAL A 84 1.28 4.35 5.27
C VAL A 84 0.91 3.06 5.96
N ASP A 85 1.73 2.65 6.92
CA ASP A 85 1.51 1.46 7.73
C ASP A 85 2.19 1.58 9.09
N ALA A 86 1.84 0.70 10.03
CA ALA A 86 2.45 0.59 11.33
C ALA A 86 2.78 -0.86 11.69
N ALA A 87 3.76 -1.03 12.55
CA ALA A 87 4.11 -2.32 13.13
C ALA A 87 4.21 -2.21 14.66
N CYS A 88 3.64 -3.18 15.34
CA CYS A 88 3.72 -3.26 16.79
C CYS A 88 4.19 -4.66 17.22
N SER A 89 5.22 -4.72 18.10
CA SER A 89 5.78 -5.99 18.59
C SER A 89 4.94 -6.62 19.71
N GLY A 90 3.67 -6.32 19.80
CA GLY A 90 2.73 -6.78 20.80
C GLY A 90 1.50 -5.87 20.85
N SER A 91 0.56 -6.16 21.76
CA SER A 91 -0.65 -5.33 21.91
C SER A 91 -1.03 -5.22 23.40
N PRO A 92 -0.44 -4.26 24.15
CA PRO A 92 0.51 -3.22 23.74
C PRO A 92 1.95 -3.72 23.56
N GLY A 93 2.76 -2.98 22.77
CA GLY A 93 4.16 -3.29 22.48
C GLY A 93 4.96 -2.11 21.95
N GLN A 94 6.13 -2.40 21.38
CA GLN A 94 6.92 -1.38 20.67
C GLN A 94 6.26 -1.08 19.33
N LEU A 95 5.93 0.19 19.13
CA LEU A 95 5.18 0.69 17.99
C LEU A 95 6.08 1.52 17.08
N GLU A 96 6.06 1.22 15.82
CA GLU A 96 6.67 2.02 14.77
C GLU A 96 5.64 2.29 13.67
N PHE A 97 5.82 3.39 12.92
CA PHE A 97 5.02 3.67 11.74
C PHE A 97 5.83 4.40 10.68
N ARG A 98 5.45 4.21 9.41
CA ARG A 98 6.14 4.82 8.28
C ARG A 98 5.22 5.19 7.13
N GLY A 99 5.75 6.02 6.23
CA GLY A 99 5.11 6.36 4.98
C GLY A 99 6.06 6.25 3.80
N VAL A 100 5.53 5.80 2.67
CA VAL A 100 6.27 5.52 1.43
C VAL A 100 5.61 6.25 0.27
N ASP A 101 6.41 6.91 -0.56
CA ASP A 101 5.96 7.42 -1.87
C ASP A 101 5.63 6.23 -2.79
N LEU A 102 4.37 6.12 -3.19
CA LEU A 102 3.91 4.98 -3.95
C LEU A 102 4.55 4.90 -5.34
N ARG A 103 4.84 6.04 -5.96
CA ARG A 103 5.43 6.14 -7.29
C ARG A 103 6.89 5.68 -7.32
N THR A 104 7.66 6.00 -6.28
CA THR A 104 9.12 5.76 -6.24
C THR A 104 9.52 4.61 -5.34
N GLY A 105 8.63 4.17 -4.43
CA GLY A 105 8.94 3.22 -3.37
C GLY A 105 9.84 3.80 -2.27
N LYS A 106 10.12 5.12 -2.29
CA LYS A 106 10.98 5.76 -1.32
C LYS A 106 10.27 5.97 0.02
N GLU A 107 10.91 5.57 1.12
CA GLU A 107 10.46 5.93 2.46
C GLU A 107 10.53 7.44 2.66
N LEU A 108 9.39 8.05 3.02
CA LEU A 108 9.25 9.48 3.25
C LEU A 108 9.47 9.84 4.72
N PHE A 109 9.04 8.96 5.59
CA PHE A 109 9.25 9.06 7.03
C PHE A 109 9.17 7.70 7.69
N HIS A 110 9.86 7.59 8.82
CA HIS A 110 9.80 6.49 9.77
C HIS A 110 9.83 7.08 11.18
N ARG A 111 8.96 6.62 12.07
CA ARG A 111 8.81 7.11 13.43
C ARG A 111 8.71 5.95 14.42
N GLY A 112 9.31 6.13 15.57
CA GLY A 112 9.38 5.13 16.62
C GLY A 112 10.81 4.68 16.92
N PRO A 113 11.01 3.62 17.70
CA PRO A 113 9.96 2.87 18.40
C PRO A 113 9.37 3.64 19.60
N TYR A 114 8.04 3.55 19.74
CA TYR A 114 7.31 4.07 20.90
C TYR A 114 6.90 2.93 21.82
N ARG A 115 7.02 3.10 23.14
CA ARG A 115 6.69 2.06 24.09
C ARG A 115 5.17 1.97 24.33
N ASN A 116 4.71 0.72 24.61
CA ASN A 116 3.33 0.40 24.98
C ASN A 116 2.28 1.01 24.03
N GLY A 117 2.51 0.89 22.73
CA GLY A 117 1.58 1.25 21.67
C GLY A 117 0.76 0.06 21.19
N THR A 118 -0.15 0.33 20.26
CA THR A 118 -0.92 -0.69 19.52
C THR A 118 -0.88 -0.39 18.02
N ASN A 119 -1.08 -1.41 17.18
CA ASN A 119 -1.04 -1.24 15.74
C ASN A 119 -2.00 -0.15 15.25
N ASN A 120 -3.28 -0.19 15.68
CA ASN A 120 -4.28 0.79 15.28
C ASN A 120 -3.89 2.24 15.64
N VAL A 121 -3.23 2.46 16.79
CA VAL A 121 -2.71 3.78 17.17
C VAL A 121 -1.59 4.21 16.22
N GLY A 122 -0.70 3.29 15.86
CA GLY A 122 0.37 3.57 14.91
C GLY A 122 -0.15 3.93 13.53
N GLU A 123 -1.12 3.18 13.02
CA GLU A 123 -1.76 3.44 11.73
C GLU A 123 -2.47 4.80 11.70
N PHE A 124 -3.21 5.14 12.79
CA PHE A 124 -3.81 6.47 12.95
C PHE A 124 -2.76 7.57 12.89
N LEU A 125 -1.68 7.45 13.66
CA LEU A 125 -0.58 8.43 13.68
C LEU A 125 0.16 8.50 12.33
N ALA A 126 0.30 7.37 11.63
CA ALA A 126 0.92 7.32 10.31
C ALA A 126 0.11 8.12 9.27
N ILE A 127 -1.24 7.96 9.27
CA ILE A 127 -2.12 8.72 8.38
C ILE A 127 -2.02 10.21 8.70
N VAL A 128 -2.17 10.60 9.97
CA VAL A 128 -2.13 12.02 10.35
C VAL A 128 -0.77 12.63 10.02
N HIS A 129 0.34 11.91 10.29
CA HIS A 129 1.68 12.40 9.98
C HIS A 129 1.88 12.60 8.46
N ALA A 130 1.35 11.71 7.61
CA ALA A 130 1.36 11.88 6.17
C ALA A 130 0.56 13.12 5.74
N LEU A 131 -0.63 13.33 6.33
CA LEU A 131 -1.47 14.50 6.06
C LEU A 131 -0.78 15.80 6.51
N GLU A 132 -0.16 15.84 7.71
CA GLU A 132 0.65 16.97 8.21
C GLU A 132 1.81 17.30 7.25
N MET A 133 2.52 16.26 6.80
CA MET A 133 3.61 16.39 5.84
C MET A 133 3.12 16.98 4.51
N LEU A 134 1.98 16.53 4.01
CA LEU A 134 1.38 17.00 2.78
C LEU A 134 0.85 18.44 2.91
N ALA A 135 0.33 18.85 4.06
CA ALA A 135 -0.16 20.20 4.34
C ALA A 135 0.96 21.22 4.57
N GLY A 136 2.06 20.81 5.22
CA GLY A 136 3.13 21.71 5.67
C GLY A 136 4.20 22.03 4.63
N LYS A 137 4.19 21.40 3.47
CA LYS A 137 5.17 21.66 2.41
C LYS A 137 4.52 22.43 1.27
N SER A 138 5.20 23.48 0.83
CA SER A 138 5.15 23.94 -0.56
C SER A 138 5.55 22.75 -1.45
N MET A 139 4.56 21.91 -1.78
CA MET A 139 4.78 20.56 -2.33
C MET A 139 4.75 20.60 -3.86
N ASP A 140 5.58 21.45 -4.48
CA ASP A 140 5.75 21.46 -5.94
C ASP A 140 6.25 20.10 -6.48
N SER A 141 6.92 19.29 -5.63
CA SER A 141 7.39 17.96 -6.00
C SER A 141 6.36 16.85 -5.85
N PHE A 142 5.30 17.03 -5.02
CA PHE A 142 4.24 16.03 -4.79
C PHE A 142 2.89 16.40 -5.41
N ARG A 143 2.69 17.65 -5.78
CA ARG A 143 1.56 18.00 -6.62
C ARG A 143 1.74 17.29 -7.97
N ALA A 144 0.84 16.38 -8.28
CA ALA A 144 0.64 16.03 -9.67
C ALA A 144 0.51 17.34 -10.44
N ALA A 145 1.09 17.45 -11.62
CA ALA A 145 1.07 18.64 -12.47
C ALA A 145 -0.35 19.21 -12.76
N SER A 146 -1.39 18.55 -12.25
CA SER A 146 -2.82 18.85 -12.34
C SER A 146 -3.41 19.60 -11.16
N GLY A 147 -2.66 19.92 -10.09
CA GLY A 147 -3.22 20.54 -8.88
C GLY A 147 -4.13 19.64 -8.04
N VAL A 148 -4.18 18.33 -8.34
CA VAL A 148 -5.02 17.34 -7.66
C VAL A 148 -4.44 17.00 -6.29
N ALA A 149 -5.33 16.88 -5.28
CA ALA A 149 -4.96 16.48 -3.93
C ALA A 149 -4.31 15.07 -3.91
N THR A 150 -3.18 14.95 -3.21
CA THR A 150 -2.42 13.69 -3.10
C THR A 150 -3.12 12.73 -2.14
N PRO A 151 -3.54 11.53 -2.55
CA PRO A 151 -4.13 10.54 -1.64
C PRO A 151 -3.13 9.99 -0.62
N VAL A 152 -3.66 9.65 0.58
CA VAL A 152 -2.97 8.84 1.58
C VAL A 152 -3.69 7.50 1.66
N TYR A 153 -3.00 6.40 1.42
CA TYR A 153 -3.52 5.04 1.52
C TYR A 153 -3.11 4.38 2.82
N SER A 154 -4.07 3.72 3.47
CA SER A 154 -3.86 2.82 4.61
C SER A 154 -4.73 1.57 4.42
N ASP A 155 -4.27 0.42 4.89
CA ASP A 155 -5.04 -0.83 4.91
C ASP A 155 -5.86 -1.02 6.20
N SER A 156 -5.84 -0.04 7.11
CA SER A 156 -6.59 -0.04 8.36
C SER A 156 -7.92 0.71 8.25
N ASP A 157 -9.05 -0.02 8.22
CA ASP A 157 -10.38 0.60 8.30
C ASP A 157 -10.59 1.34 9.62
N THR A 158 -10.03 0.80 10.71
CA THR A 158 -10.10 1.40 12.04
C THR A 158 -9.43 2.76 12.07
N ALA A 159 -8.20 2.86 11.61
CA ALA A 159 -7.45 4.11 11.59
C ALA A 159 -8.09 5.16 10.67
N ILE A 160 -8.55 4.74 9.48
CA ILE A 160 -9.30 5.62 8.56
C ILE A 160 -10.57 6.15 9.24
N GLY A 161 -11.31 5.30 9.95
CA GLY A 161 -12.48 5.68 10.72
C GLY A 161 -12.17 6.72 11.80
N TRP A 162 -11.06 6.54 12.53
CA TRP A 162 -10.62 7.47 13.56
C TRP A 162 -10.20 8.83 13.00
N VAL A 163 -9.53 8.86 11.85
CA VAL A 163 -9.19 10.12 11.17
C VAL A 163 -10.45 10.86 10.73
N LYS A 164 -11.46 10.17 10.18
CA LYS A 164 -12.76 10.76 9.82
C LYS A 164 -13.52 11.30 11.03
N ALA A 165 -13.45 10.57 12.16
CA ALA A 165 -14.04 11.00 13.43
C ALA A 165 -13.21 12.08 14.15
N LYS A 166 -12.00 12.39 13.66
CA LYS A 166 -11.02 13.29 14.28
C LYS A 166 -10.68 12.88 15.73
N HIS A 167 -10.79 11.59 16.03
CA HIS A 167 -10.61 11.04 17.36
C HIS A 167 -10.04 9.62 17.30
N CYS A 168 -8.97 9.38 18.07
CA CYS A 168 -8.32 8.07 18.25
C CYS A 168 -9.04 7.26 19.33
N ASN A 169 -10.06 6.49 18.97
CA ASN A 169 -10.87 5.71 19.90
C ASN A 169 -10.14 4.44 20.40
N THR A 170 -8.97 4.64 21.00
CA THR A 170 -8.14 3.55 21.53
C THR A 170 -8.59 3.15 22.94
N LYS A 171 -8.47 1.84 23.26
CA LYS A 171 -8.62 1.30 24.61
C LYS A 171 -7.32 1.33 25.43
N LEU A 172 -6.24 1.85 24.84
CA LEU A 172 -4.96 1.97 25.48
C LEU A 172 -5.08 2.95 26.67
N VAL A 173 -4.56 2.55 27.81
CA VAL A 173 -4.53 3.39 29.01
C VAL A 173 -3.22 4.15 29.07
N ALA A 174 -3.29 5.45 29.37
CA ALA A 174 -2.09 6.26 29.54
C ALA A 174 -1.35 5.87 30.83
N ASP A 175 -0.07 5.61 30.69
CA ASP A 175 0.84 5.36 31.82
C ASP A 175 2.16 6.13 31.62
N GLY A 176 3.07 6.04 32.60
CA GLY A 176 4.36 6.74 32.52
C GLY A 176 5.22 6.30 31.33
N THR A 177 5.02 5.09 30.80
CA THR A 177 5.86 4.52 29.73
C THR A 177 5.41 4.93 28.33
N ASN A 178 4.10 5.22 28.15
CA ASN A 178 3.51 5.63 26.88
C ASN A 178 3.06 7.11 26.84
N ALA A 179 3.42 7.90 27.84
CA ALA A 179 3.04 9.31 27.93
C ALA A 179 3.42 10.12 26.67
N HIS A 180 4.55 9.78 26.02
CA HIS A 180 4.94 10.41 24.77
C HIS A 180 3.97 10.09 23.63
N LEU A 181 3.54 8.83 23.53
CA LEU A 181 2.58 8.38 22.52
C LEU A 181 1.23 9.11 22.67
N PHE A 182 0.74 9.27 23.92
CA PHE A 182 -0.49 10.02 24.19
C PHE A 182 -0.37 11.52 23.88
N ARG A 183 0.82 12.11 24.02
CA ARG A 183 1.05 13.48 23.52
C ARG A 183 0.93 13.57 22.00
N LEU A 184 1.45 12.59 21.26
CA LEU A 184 1.32 12.52 19.81
C LEU A 184 -0.14 12.35 19.38
N ILE A 185 -0.90 11.48 20.07
CA ILE A 185 -2.33 11.30 19.79
C ILE A 185 -3.09 12.61 19.97
N ARG A 186 -2.95 13.27 21.12
CA ARG A 186 -3.63 14.55 21.39
C ARG A 186 -3.25 15.63 20.38
N ARG A 187 -1.97 15.71 19.97
CA ARG A 187 -1.52 16.65 18.94
C ARG A 187 -2.17 16.34 17.59
N ALA A 188 -2.24 15.07 17.22
CA ALA A 188 -2.86 14.62 15.98
C ALA A 188 -4.36 14.95 15.95
N GLU A 189 -5.08 14.70 17.05
CA GLU A 189 -6.49 15.03 17.17
C GLU A 189 -6.73 16.54 17.08
N ALA A 190 -5.95 17.35 17.82
CA ALA A 190 -6.04 18.81 17.76
C ALA A 190 -5.81 19.32 16.33
N TRP A 191 -4.79 18.81 15.65
CA TRP A 191 -4.50 19.18 14.26
C TRP A 191 -5.65 18.82 13.32
N LEU A 192 -6.26 17.64 13.45
CA LEU A 192 -7.39 17.23 12.63
C LEU A 192 -8.64 18.10 12.85
N VAL A 193 -8.81 18.68 14.05
CA VAL A 193 -9.93 19.58 14.34
C VAL A 193 -9.74 20.93 13.66
N GLU A 194 -8.52 21.46 13.69
CA GLU A 194 -8.20 22.80 13.22
C GLU A 194 -8.11 22.90 11.68
N ILE A 195 -7.78 21.79 11.01
CA ILE A 195 -7.47 21.82 9.58
C ILE A 195 -8.59 21.27 8.71
N VAL A 196 -8.77 21.86 7.51
CA VAL A 196 -9.56 21.24 6.45
C VAL A 196 -8.65 20.24 5.70
N VAL A 197 -8.92 18.96 5.88
CA VAL A 197 -8.17 17.90 5.19
C VAL A 197 -8.58 17.89 3.71
N ILE A 198 -7.70 18.38 2.85
CA ILE A 198 -7.91 18.40 1.39
C ILE A 198 -7.37 17.13 0.69
N HIS A 199 -6.47 16.40 1.35
CA HIS A 199 -5.90 15.16 0.85
C HIS A 199 -6.80 13.97 1.21
N PRO A 200 -7.32 13.19 0.24
CA PRO A 200 -8.21 12.09 0.56
C PRO A 200 -7.45 10.95 1.26
N VAL A 201 -8.07 10.41 2.32
CA VAL A 201 -7.61 9.19 2.97
C VAL A 201 -8.40 8.02 2.41
N LEU A 202 -7.71 7.09 1.77
CA LEU A 202 -8.29 5.99 1.00
C LEU A 202 -7.85 4.63 1.56
N LYS A 203 -8.74 3.66 1.43
CA LYS A 203 -8.45 2.27 1.78
C LYS A 203 -7.53 1.65 0.73
N TRP A 204 -6.46 0.98 1.18
CA TRP A 204 -5.66 0.09 0.34
C TRP A 204 -6.40 -1.23 0.13
N ASP A 205 -6.57 -1.64 -1.11
CA ASP A 205 -7.21 -2.92 -1.43
C ASP A 205 -6.14 -4.04 -1.49
N THR A 206 -5.85 -4.63 -0.34
CA THR A 206 -4.89 -5.73 -0.21
C THR A 206 -5.23 -6.93 -1.09
N ARG A 207 -6.53 -7.17 -1.37
CA ARG A 207 -6.95 -8.28 -2.23
C ARG A 207 -6.63 -8.04 -3.70
N ALA A 208 -6.76 -6.80 -4.16
CA ALA A 208 -6.53 -6.42 -5.55
C ALA A 208 -5.07 -6.03 -5.81
N TRP A 209 -4.38 -5.48 -4.81
CA TRP A 209 -3.09 -4.80 -4.97
C TRP A 209 -1.93 -5.48 -4.23
N GLY A 210 -2.19 -6.54 -3.45
CA GLY A 210 -1.20 -7.17 -2.58
C GLY A 210 -0.94 -6.37 -1.31
N GLU A 211 0.12 -6.70 -0.58
CA GLU A 211 0.50 -6.00 0.64
C GLU A 211 0.80 -4.52 0.37
N ILE A 212 0.46 -3.65 1.33
CA ILE A 212 0.73 -2.22 1.20
C ILE A 212 2.24 -1.95 1.15
N PRO A 213 2.75 -1.07 0.27
CA PRO A 213 4.20 -0.82 0.15
C PRO A 213 4.88 -0.33 1.42
N ALA A 214 4.11 0.21 2.36
CA ALA A 214 4.58 0.60 3.67
C ALA A 214 4.64 -0.56 4.69
N ASP A 215 4.18 -1.78 4.37
CA ASP A 215 4.24 -2.94 5.28
C ASP A 215 5.68 -3.20 5.76
N PHE A 216 5.85 -3.37 7.05
CA PHE A 216 7.15 -3.63 7.69
C PHE A 216 7.71 -5.04 7.41
N ASN A 217 6.93 -5.93 6.77
CA ASN A 217 7.32 -7.32 6.47
C ASN A 217 7.82 -8.08 7.73
N ARG A 218 7.29 -7.75 8.90
CA ARG A 218 7.57 -8.44 10.16
C ARG A 218 6.48 -9.50 10.38
N LYS A 219 6.70 -10.69 9.83
CA LYS A 219 5.89 -11.90 10.10
C LYS A 219 6.68 -12.84 10.97
#